data_6a0e4679b6fb1a5d551266383d6a77eb
#
_entry.id   6a0e4679b6fb1a5d551266383d6a77eb
#
_cell.length_a   1.000
_cell.length_b   1.000
_cell.length_c   1.000
_cell.angle_alpha   90.00
_cell.angle_beta   90.00
_cell.angle_gamma   90.00
#
_symmetry.space_group_name_H-M   'P 1'
#
loop_
_entity.id
_entity.type
_entity.pdbx_description
1 polymer ?
#
loop_
_entity_poly.entity_id
_entity_poly.type
_entity_poly.pdbx_seq_one_letter_code
_entity_poly.pdbx_strand_id
1 'polypeptide(L)'
;MKAKRLSFVTAACVAALCTTSFAYTISGTVSDDQGKLIKDVDVSLLKEGKTTKTDDQGKFTIHEDEEEVGINPSFRNAVGYISVNNGILSYSQSSTSPVQVKIYNSLGNQVFKKTLQGSGTYDLSKGIKARGTYFAQVSVGSATQKFKFTTDGSFSSSFGTQAGALMKDAQKGEAIRFVLDGYDTLTIALNTLDTNLNVKLTKSVPAEQTFKFGYALKNEPRKSKGCGKASSLRSNRKVENGEQFSINVGGKNRTFFITLPNNYDNTKPHKLLIANHCMGSKAEDFVHHNPDYDHPTPYYGQQKLDKNGDYIFVAPQGNDNGTWNGKDDHQFVDEMITTMFDNYCVDTTRVFATGFSFGAMFTNSLAQDLQERLRAVAVYATADYNIWLPSAGTGRYDAKNLPIAWMGVHGKRDGVCNYDRAKTSALPRILKRNGKADANGNFTDASSEKPQEFNGTAGHLCYDFKNVDERFPVKWCSWNGEHQWTAHDGPNTGTGQGWQNTWVPEEAHKFFEQF
;
A
#
# COMPACT_ATOMS: atom_id res chain seq x y z
N MET A 1 37.81 91.13 28.70
CA MET A 1 36.84 90.11 28.97
C MET A 1 37.00 89.01 27.91
N LYS A 2 37.36 87.82 28.31
CA LYS A 2 37.87 86.78 27.43
C LYS A 2 36.69 85.88 26.95
N ALA A 3 36.52 85.82 25.60
CA ALA A 3 35.58 84.90 24.98
C ALA A 3 36.22 83.49 24.85
N LYS A 4 35.63 82.54 25.42
CA LYS A 4 36.00 81.10 25.26
C LYS A 4 35.39 80.52 23.97
N ARG A 5 36.24 80.04 23.06
CA ARG A 5 35.85 79.27 21.89
C ARG A 5 35.53 77.85 22.33
N LEU A 6 34.37 77.38 21.96
CA LEU A 6 33.92 76.01 22.15
C LEU A 6 34.19 75.21 20.85
N SER A 7 35.12 74.27 20.92
CA SER A 7 35.41 73.39 19.81
C SER A 7 34.39 72.19 19.83
N PHE A 8 33.63 72.04 18.76
CA PHE A 8 32.82 70.84 18.50
C PHE A 8 33.73 69.75 17.91
N VAL A 9 33.87 68.67 18.65
CA VAL A 9 34.44 67.42 18.15
C VAL A 9 33.29 66.62 17.58
N THR A 10 33.24 66.47 16.29
CA THR A 10 32.35 65.58 15.58
C THR A 10 32.84 64.12 15.76
N ALA A 11 32.18 63.38 16.65
CA ALA A 11 32.38 61.91 16.73
C ALA A 11 31.62 61.23 15.58
N ALA A 12 32.36 60.71 14.64
CA ALA A 12 31.80 59.79 13.62
C ALA A 12 31.50 58.44 14.27
N CYS A 13 30.23 58.16 14.52
CA CYS A 13 29.77 56.80 14.85
C CYS A 13 29.89 55.93 13.61
N VAL A 14 30.91 55.10 13.57
CA VAL A 14 30.95 53.95 12.66
C VAL A 14 29.94 52.94 13.21
N ALA A 15 28.80 52.86 12.60
CA ALA A 15 27.84 51.77 12.84
C ALA A 15 28.47 50.46 12.33
N ALA A 16 29.06 49.68 13.22
CA ALA A 16 29.39 48.31 12.93
C ALA A 16 28.07 47.55 12.74
N LEU A 17 27.77 47.25 11.49
CA LEU A 17 26.74 46.26 11.16
C LEU A 17 27.22 44.88 11.67
N CYS A 18 26.83 44.52 12.89
CA CYS A 18 26.90 43.13 13.32
C CYS A 18 25.96 42.33 12.42
N THR A 19 26.52 41.63 11.46
CA THR A 19 25.83 40.53 10.80
C THR A 19 25.75 39.40 11.82
N THR A 20 24.64 39.30 12.52
CA THR A 20 24.34 38.12 13.34
C THR A 20 24.24 36.91 12.40
N SER A 21 25.22 36.04 12.44
CA SER A 21 25.06 34.69 11.91
C SER A 21 24.07 34.00 12.85
N PHE A 22 22.93 33.62 12.34
CA PHE A 22 21.97 32.88 13.14
C PHE A 22 22.43 31.42 13.20
N ALA A 23 23.05 31.03 14.31
CA ALA A 23 23.22 29.62 14.66
C ALA A 23 21.83 29.02 14.88
N TYR A 24 21.55 27.84 14.32
CA TYR A 24 20.28 27.14 14.52
C TYR A 24 20.43 26.04 15.56
N THR A 25 19.29 25.67 16.17
CA THR A 25 19.19 24.53 17.07
C THR A 25 17.98 23.69 16.73
N ILE A 26 18.22 22.43 16.31
CA ILE A 26 17.18 21.43 16.16
C ILE A 26 17.27 20.50 17.35
N SER A 27 16.21 20.39 18.11
CA SER A 27 16.13 19.51 19.27
C SER A 27 14.83 18.69 19.25
N GLY A 28 14.75 17.69 20.12
CA GLY A 28 13.54 16.93 20.22
C GLY A 28 13.65 15.66 21.05
N THR A 29 12.58 14.88 21.03
CA THR A 29 12.52 13.56 21.67
C THR A 29 12.04 12.52 20.68
N VAL A 30 12.56 11.30 20.82
CA VAL A 30 12.16 10.13 20.03
C VAL A 30 11.57 9.08 20.96
N SER A 31 10.39 8.58 20.61
CA SER A 31 9.67 7.52 21.33
C SER A 31 9.17 6.44 20.36
N ASP A 32 8.81 5.27 20.89
CA ASP A 32 8.10 4.23 20.14
C ASP A 32 6.57 4.49 20.13
N ASP A 33 5.82 3.59 19.48
CA ASP A 33 4.36 3.67 19.37
C ASP A 33 3.64 3.59 20.73
N GLN A 34 4.30 3.04 21.76
CA GLN A 34 3.78 2.96 23.12
C GLN A 34 4.20 4.16 23.99
N GLY A 35 4.93 5.11 23.42
CA GLY A 35 5.43 6.29 24.11
C GLY A 35 6.69 6.07 24.93
N LYS A 36 7.35 4.91 24.82
CA LYS A 36 8.63 4.64 25.46
C LYS A 36 9.72 5.40 24.73
N LEU A 37 10.53 6.18 25.46
CA LEU A 37 11.65 6.94 24.93
C LEU A 37 12.75 6.01 24.42
N ILE A 38 13.35 6.35 23.26
CA ILE A 38 14.30 5.50 22.55
C ILE A 38 15.68 6.17 22.52
N LYS A 39 16.68 5.46 23.05
CA LYS A 39 18.10 5.80 23.03
C LYS A 39 18.78 5.34 21.72
N ASP A 40 19.93 5.93 21.43
CA ASP A 40 20.87 5.54 20.35
C ASP A 40 20.29 5.64 18.93
N VAL A 41 19.19 6.38 18.73
CA VAL A 41 18.67 6.68 17.40
C VAL A 41 19.64 7.61 16.67
N ASP A 42 20.12 7.19 15.50
CA ASP A 42 20.91 8.06 14.62
C ASP A 42 20.01 9.13 14.01
N VAL A 43 20.34 10.39 14.26
CA VAL A 43 19.62 11.57 13.78
C VAL A 43 20.53 12.35 12.86
N SER A 44 20.12 12.56 11.61
CA SER A 44 20.94 13.21 10.59
C SER A 44 20.17 14.26 9.79
N LEU A 45 20.78 15.42 9.57
CA LEU A 45 20.36 16.42 8.59
C LEU A 45 20.89 16.03 7.21
N LEU A 46 19.98 15.83 6.25
CA LEU A 46 20.33 15.21 4.97
C LEU A 46 21.16 16.10 4.05
N LYS A 47 20.99 17.41 4.11
CA LYS A 47 21.76 18.35 3.28
C LYS A 47 23.03 18.84 3.95
N GLU A 48 22.96 19.13 5.24
CA GLU A 48 24.11 19.63 5.99
C GLU A 48 25.04 18.54 6.49
N GLY A 49 24.60 17.28 6.45
CA GLY A 49 25.42 16.13 6.86
C GLY A 49 25.72 16.06 8.35
N LYS A 50 25.11 16.93 9.18
CA LYS A 50 25.28 16.90 10.63
C LYS A 50 24.51 15.73 11.23
N THR A 51 25.13 15.06 12.20
CA THR A 51 24.57 13.88 12.86
C THR A 51 24.68 13.97 14.37
N THR A 52 23.74 13.34 15.06
CA THR A 52 23.76 13.12 16.51
C THR A 52 23.07 11.81 16.84
N LYS A 53 23.09 11.43 18.11
CA LYS A 53 22.30 10.30 18.63
C LYS A 53 21.39 10.75 19.75
N THR A 54 20.27 10.02 19.94
CA THR A 54 19.43 10.23 21.11
C THR A 54 20.10 9.69 22.37
N ASP A 55 19.94 10.40 23.49
CA ASP A 55 20.41 10.01 24.82
C ASP A 55 19.48 8.99 25.50
N ASP A 56 19.79 8.64 26.77
CA ASP A 56 19.00 7.69 27.59
C ASP A 56 17.55 8.17 27.84
N GLN A 57 17.25 9.43 27.59
CA GLN A 57 15.92 10.03 27.69
C GLN A 57 15.28 10.25 26.30
N GLY A 58 15.83 9.63 25.25
CA GLY A 58 15.35 9.77 23.89
C GLY A 58 15.53 11.18 23.32
N LYS A 59 16.32 12.05 23.94
CA LYS A 59 16.54 13.43 23.51
C LYS A 59 17.69 13.52 22.51
N PHE A 60 17.54 14.41 21.55
CA PHE A 60 18.61 14.76 20.60
C PHE A 60 18.70 16.27 20.44
N THR A 61 19.90 16.75 20.04
CA THR A 61 20.13 18.13 19.68
C THR A 61 21.19 18.20 18.59
N ILE A 62 20.96 19.01 17.55
CA ILE A 62 21.91 19.35 16.50
C ILE A 62 22.06 20.86 16.51
N HIS A 63 23.31 21.34 16.61
CA HIS A 63 23.65 22.76 16.57
C HIS A 63 24.47 23.09 15.32
N GLU A 64 24.38 24.32 14.88
CA GLU A 64 25.44 24.93 14.06
C GLU A 64 26.52 25.47 15.00
N ASP A 65 27.71 24.91 14.96
CA ASP A 65 28.85 25.45 15.71
C ASP A 65 29.30 26.74 15.04
N GLU A 66 29.59 27.78 15.83
CA GLU A 66 30.18 29.02 15.35
C GLU A 66 31.64 28.74 14.93
N GLU A 67 31.87 28.40 13.66
CA GLU A 67 33.21 28.49 13.08
C GLU A 67 33.50 29.97 12.72
N GLU A 68 34.56 30.53 13.28
CA GLU A 68 35.15 31.78 12.82
C GLU A 68 35.66 31.63 11.36
N VAL A 69 34.77 31.85 10.41
CA VAL A 69 35.13 31.81 8.99
C VAL A 69 35.60 33.17 8.55
N GLY A 70 36.90 33.28 8.29
CA GLY A 70 37.52 34.41 7.55
C GLY A 70 36.80 34.60 6.21
N ILE A 71 36.01 35.65 6.09
CA ILE A 71 35.15 35.94 4.95
C ILE A 71 36.00 36.40 3.78
N ASN A 72 35.99 35.64 2.69
CA ASN A 72 36.43 36.15 1.37
C ASN A 72 35.22 36.81 0.66
N PRO A 73 35.21 38.15 0.41
CA PRO A 73 34.02 38.90 -0.01
C PRO A 73 33.54 38.64 -1.45
N SER A 74 34.24 37.85 -2.24
CA SER A 74 34.03 37.79 -3.70
C SER A 74 32.93 36.85 -4.19
N PHE A 75 32.24 36.08 -3.33
CA PHE A 75 31.25 35.09 -3.76
C PHE A 75 29.78 35.45 -3.50
N ARG A 76 29.46 36.63 -3.01
CA ARG A 76 28.10 36.97 -2.52
C ARG A 76 27.10 37.47 -3.56
N ASN A 77 27.42 37.57 -4.84
CA ASN A 77 26.57 38.31 -5.79
C ASN A 77 26.04 37.54 -7.01
N ALA A 78 25.96 36.23 -7.02
CA ALA A 78 25.72 35.51 -8.27
C ALA A 78 24.47 34.58 -8.36
N VAL A 79 23.59 34.46 -7.34
CA VAL A 79 22.50 33.46 -7.42
C VAL A 79 21.13 34.05 -7.11
N GLY A 80 20.21 33.91 -8.04
CA GLY A 80 18.81 34.26 -7.88
C GLY A 80 17.99 33.14 -7.20
N TYR A 81 16.84 33.52 -6.68
CA TYR A 81 15.90 32.59 -6.01
C TYR A 81 14.92 32.02 -7.01
N ILE A 82 14.63 30.71 -6.92
CA ILE A 82 13.62 30.00 -7.69
C ILE A 82 12.85 29.07 -6.76
N SER A 83 11.52 29.18 -6.70
CA SER A 83 10.66 28.18 -6.09
C SER A 83 9.39 28.00 -6.90
N VAL A 84 8.80 26.81 -6.88
CA VAL A 84 7.50 26.54 -7.49
C VAL A 84 6.57 25.93 -6.44
N ASN A 85 5.44 26.59 -6.24
CA ASN A 85 4.39 26.12 -5.34
C ASN A 85 3.06 26.16 -6.09
N ASN A 86 2.35 25.03 -6.15
CA ASN A 86 1.07 24.87 -6.88
C ASN A 86 1.09 25.46 -8.30
N GLY A 87 2.20 25.26 -9.04
CA GLY A 87 2.36 25.76 -10.40
C GLY A 87 2.72 27.21 -10.55
N ILE A 88 2.80 27.95 -9.46
CA ILE A 88 3.28 29.32 -9.45
C ILE A 88 4.78 29.32 -9.20
N LEU A 89 5.54 29.73 -10.21
CA LEU A 89 6.96 30.01 -10.09
C LEU A 89 7.16 31.36 -9.39
N SER A 90 7.82 31.35 -8.24
CA SER A 90 8.35 32.56 -7.59
C SER A 90 9.83 32.65 -7.87
N TYR A 91 10.29 33.81 -8.31
CA TYR A 91 11.70 34.01 -8.70
C TYR A 91 12.20 35.36 -8.29
N SER A 92 13.49 35.43 -8.00
CA SER A 92 14.22 36.67 -7.76
C SER A 92 15.56 36.56 -8.48
N GLN A 93 15.85 37.53 -9.28
CA GLN A 93 17.13 37.66 -10.01
C GLN A 93 18.11 38.49 -9.17
N SER A 94 19.23 37.91 -8.79
CA SER A 94 20.31 38.64 -8.05
C SER A 94 21.47 39.09 -8.93
N SER A 95 21.47 38.66 -10.20
CA SER A 95 22.51 39.03 -11.20
C SER A 95 21.86 39.46 -12.51
N THR A 96 22.68 39.91 -13.46
CA THR A 96 22.25 40.27 -14.81
C THR A 96 21.72 39.10 -15.66
N SER A 97 21.76 37.88 -15.13
CA SER A 97 21.30 36.68 -15.83
C SER A 97 19.79 36.51 -15.71
N PRO A 98 19.05 36.52 -16.82
CA PRO A 98 17.60 36.37 -16.76
C PRO A 98 17.17 34.96 -16.33
N VAL A 99 15.96 34.88 -15.76
CA VAL A 99 15.32 33.58 -15.45
C VAL A 99 14.74 32.98 -16.74
N GLN A 100 15.22 31.82 -17.14
CA GLN A 100 14.72 31.12 -18.32
C GLN A 100 13.78 29.98 -17.89
N VAL A 101 12.57 29.99 -18.44
CA VAL A 101 11.56 28.93 -18.24
C VAL A 101 11.39 28.21 -19.57
N LYS A 102 11.62 26.88 -19.57
CA LYS A 102 11.36 25.98 -20.70
C LYS A 102 10.40 24.90 -20.24
N ILE A 103 9.37 24.58 -21.01
CA ILE A 103 8.43 23.52 -20.69
C ILE A 103 8.40 22.51 -21.83
N TYR A 104 8.41 21.24 -21.47
CA TYR A 104 8.43 20.10 -22.37
C TYR A 104 7.18 19.23 -22.14
N ASN A 105 6.65 18.63 -23.19
CA ASN A 105 5.58 17.63 -23.08
C ASN A 105 6.16 16.25 -22.68
N SER A 106 5.28 15.26 -22.52
CA SER A 106 5.66 13.88 -22.17
C SER A 106 6.54 13.18 -23.21
N LEU A 107 6.58 13.68 -24.44
CA LEU A 107 7.41 13.17 -25.53
C LEU A 107 8.80 13.85 -25.58
N GLY A 108 9.08 14.79 -24.65
CA GLY A 108 10.34 15.53 -24.61
C GLY A 108 10.41 16.74 -25.54
N ASN A 109 9.33 17.06 -26.28
CA ASN A 109 9.30 18.22 -27.15
C ASN A 109 9.10 19.50 -26.35
N GLN A 110 9.90 20.53 -26.62
CA GLN A 110 9.73 21.85 -25.99
C GLN A 110 8.47 22.52 -26.52
N VAL A 111 7.50 22.76 -25.64
CA VAL A 111 6.19 23.37 -25.98
C VAL A 111 6.09 24.84 -25.57
N PHE A 112 6.97 25.30 -24.67
CA PHE A 112 7.00 26.68 -24.21
C PHE A 112 8.40 27.13 -23.81
N LYS A 113 8.71 28.40 -24.05
CA LYS A 113 9.93 29.07 -23.56
C LYS A 113 9.59 30.51 -23.21
N LYS A 114 10.07 30.97 -22.05
CA LYS A 114 9.98 32.38 -21.62
C LYS A 114 11.19 32.80 -20.86
N THR A 115 11.56 34.06 -21.03
CA THR A 115 12.62 34.73 -20.26
C THR A 115 11.96 35.76 -19.35
N LEU A 116 12.28 35.71 -18.06
CA LEU A 116 11.80 36.62 -17.03
C LEU A 116 12.96 37.44 -16.47
N GLN A 117 12.68 38.66 -16.03
CA GLN A 117 13.68 39.55 -15.46
C GLN A 117 13.21 40.09 -14.11
N GLY A 118 14.15 40.49 -13.26
CA GLY A 118 13.88 41.00 -11.92
C GLY A 118 13.34 39.93 -10.95
N SER A 119 12.40 40.31 -10.13
CA SER A 119 11.74 39.43 -9.15
C SER A 119 10.25 39.42 -9.40
N GLY A 120 9.59 38.25 -9.18
CA GLY A 120 8.18 38.14 -9.38
C GLY A 120 7.64 36.72 -9.30
N THR A 121 6.40 36.56 -9.73
CA THR A 121 5.73 35.27 -9.85
C THR A 121 5.31 35.01 -11.29
N TYR A 122 5.32 33.76 -11.72
CA TYR A 122 4.85 33.33 -13.02
C TYR A 122 4.08 32.01 -12.93
N ASP A 123 2.87 32.00 -13.43
CA ASP A 123 2.04 30.80 -13.51
C ASP A 123 2.49 29.95 -14.71
N LEU A 124 3.06 28.78 -14.44
CA LEU A 124 3.62 27.87 -15.44
C LEU A 124 2.55 27.31 -16.40
N SER A 125 1.29 27.30 -15.98
CA SER A 125 0.17 26.82 -16.81
C SER A 125 -0.22 27.80 -17.94
N LYS A 126 0.09 29.10 -17.80
CA LYS A 126 -0.32 30.15 -18.75
C LYS A 126 0.27 30.00 -20.16
N GLY A 127 1.30 29.20 -20.35
CA GLY A 127 1.91 28.94 -21.65
C GLY A 127 1.41 27.67 -22.35
N ILE A 128 0.48 26.91 -21.74
CA ILE A 128 0.11 25.57 -22.18
C ILE A 128 -1.37 25.53 -22.51
N LYS A 129 -1.71 25.14 -23.76
CA LYS A 129 -3.10 25.09 -24.24
C LYS A 129 -3.77 23.72 -24.14
N ALA A 130 -2.99 22.63 -24.01
CA ALA A 130 -3.51 21.27 -23.98
C ALA A 130 -3.45 20.67 -22.57
N ARG A 131 -4.38 19.79 -22.24
CA ARG A 131 -4.31 18.99 -21.00
C ARG A 131 -3.24 17.93 -21.14
N GLY A 132 -2.49 17.67 -20.07
CA GLY A 132 -1.45 16.63 -20.06
C GLY A 132 -0.40 16.82 -18.98
N THR A 133 0.59 15.93 -19.01
CA THR A 133 1.77 15.98 -18.13
C THR A 133 2.90 16.73 -18.82
N TYR A 134 3.52 17.65 -18.09
CA TYR A 134 4.58 18.53 -18.57
C TYR A 134 5.76 18.55 -17.61
N PHE A 135 6.93 18.92 -18.14
CA PHE A 135 8.17 19.08 -17.40
C PHE A 135 8.69 20.50 -17.62
N ALA A 136 8.73 21.29 -16.55
CA ALA A 136 9.31 22.63 -16.59
C ALA A 136 10.77 22.56 -16.17
N GLN A 137 11.63 23.24 -16.92
CA GLN A 137 13.01 23.52 -16.58
C GLN A 137 13.17 25.03 -16.38
N VAL A 138 13.56 25.44 -15.19
CA VAL A 138 13.78 26.84 -14.84
C VAL A 138 15.26 27.05 -14.53
N SER A 139 15.89 28.00 -15.19
CA SER A 139 17.31 28.26 -15.05
C SER A 139 17.57 29.74 -14.74
N VAL A 140 18.52 30.01 -13.83
CA VAL A 140 19.07 31.35 -13.53
C VAL A 140 20.57 31.21 -13.45
N GLY A 141 21.31 31.84 -14.36
CA GLY A 141 22.75 31.63 -14.46
C GLY A 141 23.09 30.15 -14.67
N SER A 142 23.93 29.60 -13.81
CA SER A 142 24.29 28.17 -13.82
C SER A 142 23.31 27.26 -13.07
N ALA A 143 22.40 27.82 -12.27
CA ALA A 143 21.43 27.04 -11.50
C ALA A 143 20.22 26.63 -12.38
N THR A 144 19.84 25.35 -12.31
CA THR A 144 18.71 24.81 -13.05
C THR A 144 17.86 23.92 -12.14
N GLN A 145 16.55 24.15 -12.13
CA GLN A 145 15.58 23.29 -11.44
C GLN A 145 14.59 22.71 -12.44
N LYS A 146 14.13 21.46 -12.18
CA LYS A 146 13.17 20.74 -13.02
C LYS A 146 11.94 20.38 -12.20
N PHE A 147 10.76 20.56 -12.77
CA PHE A 147 9.48 20.33 -12.13
C PHE A 147 8.60 19.50 -13.06
N LYS A 148 7.84 18.56 -12.51
CA LYS A 148 6.77 17.86 -13.23
C LYS A 148 5.43 18.42 -12.77
N PHE A 149 4.52 18.67 -13.71
CA PHE A 149 3.18 19.14 -13.39
C PHE A 149 2.15 18.67 -14.43
N THR A 150 0.88 18.71 -14.04
CA THR A 150 -0.26 18.41 -14.92
C THR A 150 -1.12 19.66 -15.07
N THR A 151 -1.78 19.82 -16.22
CA THR A 151 -2.65 20.97 -16.48
C THR A 151 -4.05 20.85 -15.88
N ASP A 152 -4.30 19.83 -15.06
CA ASP A 152 -5.54 19.65 -14.28
C ASP A 152 -5.44 20.19 -12.84
N GLY A 153 -4.34 20.88 -12.50
CA GLY A 153 -4.14 21.51 -11.20
C GLY A 153 -3.41 20.66 -10.16
N SER A 154 -2.98 19.44 -10.48
CA SER A 154 -2.15 18.65 -9.59
C SER A 154 -0.65 18.87 -9.88
N PHE A 155 0.08 19.35 -8.88
CA PHE A 155 1.54 19.50 -8.95
C PHE A 155 2.21 18.45 -8.06
N SER A 156 3.08 17.65 -8.62
CA SER A 156 4.00 16.81 -7.86
C SER A 156 5.43 17.28 -8.09
N SER A 157 6.08 17.77 -7.04
CA SER A 157 7.51 18.08 -7.05
C SER A 157 8.29 16.79 -6.75
N SER A 158 8.85 16.16 -7.77
CA SER A 158 9.95 15.21 -7.55
C SER A 158 10.71 15.00 -8.85
N PHE A 159 11.88 15.63 -8.95
CA PHE A 159 13.03 15.04 -9.66
C PHE A 159 14.29 15.81 -9.31
N GLY A 160 15.29 15.09 -8.80
CA GLY A 160 16.72 15.32 -8.68
C GLY A 160 17.23 16.76 -8.76
N THR A 161 17.56 17.33 -7.61
CA THR A 161 18.36 18.54 -7.51
C THR A 161 19.83 18.22 -7.72
N GLN A 162 20.45 18.75 -8.80
CA GLN A 162 21.87 19.07 -8.71
C GLN A 162 21.98 20.45 -8.07
N ALA A 163 22.49 20.50 -6.85
CA ALA A 163 22.66 21.71 -6.08
C ALA A 163 23.81 22.53 -6.63
N GLY A 164 23.50 23.70 -7.17
CA GLY A 164 24.41 24.83 -7.18
C GLY A 164 24.10 25.67 -5.94
N ALA A 165 25.15 26.11 -5.25
CA ALA A 165 25.12 26.81 -3.97
C ALA A 165 23.99 27.85 -3.88
N LEU A 166 23.07 27.67 -2.93
CA LEU A 166 21.99 28.58 -2.64
C LEU A 166 22.13 29.19 -1.25
N MET A 167 21.79 30.47 -1.21
CA MET A 167 21.88 31.34 -0.06
C MET A 167 21.14 30.84 1.19
N LYS A 168 21.59 31.33 2.35
CA LYS A 168 21.11 31.05 3.72
C LYS A 168 19.62 31.35 4.05
N ASP A 169 18.76 31.55 3.06
CA ASP A 169 17.32 31.55 3.25
C ASP A 169 16.65 30.22 2.88
N ALA A 170 17.45 29.21 2.63
CA ALA A 170 16.97 27.86 2.31
C ALA A 170 16.63 27.04 3.56
N GLN A 171 15.89 27.61 4.48
CA GLN A 171 15.16 26.88 5.52
C GLN A 171 13.99 26.04 4.94
N LYS A 172 13.72 26.18 3.64
CA LYS A 172 12.74 25.35 2.91
C LYS A 172 13.43 24.23 2.15
N GLY A 173 13.39 23.03 2.70
CA GLY A 173 13.78 21.80 2.02
C GLY A 173 14.92 21.02 2.67
N GLU A 174 15.31 21.34 3.91
CA GLU A 174 16.10 20.45 4.74
C GLU A 174 15.21 19.33 5.26
N ALA A 175 15.78 18.15 5.46
CA ALA A 175 15.08 17.04 6.06
C ALA A 175 15.94 16.38 7.13
N ILE A 176 15.31 16.01 8.22
CA ILE A 176 15.93 15.26 9.30
C ILE A 176 15.52 13.81 9.23
N ARG A 177 16.48 12.91 9.32
CA ARG A 177 16.26 11.46 9.22
C ARG A 177 16.64 10.79 10.53
N PHE A 178 15.81 9.87 10.95
CA PHE A 178 15.95 9.04 12.14
C PHE A 178 16.12 7.59 11.72
N VAL A 179 17.19 6.94 12.21
CA VAL A 179 17.52 5.55 11.90
C VAL A 179 17.89 4.82 13.18
N LEU A 180 17.28 3.67 13.41
CA LEU A 180 17.65 2.74 14.47
C LEU A 180 17.31 1.33 14.00
N ASP A 181 18.22 0.38 14.24
CA ASP A 181 17.96 -1.02 13.95
C ASP A 181 16.72 -1.52 14.70
N GLY A 182 15.83 -2.21 13.99
CA GLY A 182 14.55 -2.66 14.53
C GLY A 182 13.44 -1.61 14.50
N TYR A 183 13.65 -0.46 13.84
CA TYR A 183 12.64 0.57 13.59
C TYR A 183 12.63 1.03 12.14
N ASP A 184 11.46 1.41 11.63
CA ASP A 184 11.34 1.98 10.29
C ASP A 184 12.06 3.33 10.22
N THR A 185 12.86 3.54 9.18
CA THR A 185 13.53 4.82 8.94
C THR A 185 12.49 5.91 8.71
N LEU A 186 12.53 6.97 9.52
CA LEU A 186 11.64 8.12 9.38
C LEU A 186 12.42 9.33 8.84
N THR A 187 11.85 10.00 7.84
CA THR A 187 12.39 11.27 7.33
C THR A 187 11.31 12.35 7.39
N ILE A 188 11.63 13.47 8.03
CA ILE A 188 10.72 14.61 8.23
C ILE A 188 11.31 15.81 7.49
N ALA A 189 10.56 16.43 6.60
CA ALA A 189 10.91 17.69 5.98
C ALA A 189 10.82 18.82 7.02
N LEU A 190 11.85 19.63 7.14
CA LEU A 190 11.90 20.75 8.07
C LEU A 190 11.41 22.02 7.38
N ASN A 191 10.52 22.75 8.04
CA ASN A 191 10.07 24.07 7.61
C ASN A 191 11.02 25.19 8.11
N THR A 192 11.68 24.94 9.26
CA THR A 192 12.68 25.81 9.88
C THR A 192 13.77 24.96 10.50
N LEU A 193 14.98 25.51 10.63
CA LEU A 193 16.08 24.84 11.33
C LEU A 193 16.02 25.05 12.85
N ASP A 194 15.37 26.11 13.33
CA ASP A 194 15.05 26.28 14.75
C ASP A 194 13.74 25.59 15.06
N THR A 195 13.82 24.35 15.57
CA THR A 195 12.61 23.55 15.83
C THR A 195 12.82 22.53 16.95
N ASN A 196 11.71 22.18 17.61
CA ASN A 196 11.65 21.09 18.57
C ASN A 196 10.67 20.02 18.06
N LEU A 197 11.14 18.78 17.96
CA LEU A 197 10.41 17.67 17.34
C LEU A 197 10.07 16.60 18.37
N ASN A 198 8.81 16.19 18.41
CA ASN A 198 8.38 14.97 19.11
C ASN A 198 8.17 13.88 18.06
N VAL A 199 9.11 12.94 17.99
CA VAL A 199 9.20 11.93 16.95
C VAL A 199 8.74 10.59 17.48
N LYS A 200 7.90 9.90 16.72
CA LYS A 200 7.56 8.50 16.99
C LYS A 200 8.14 7.61 15.92
N LEU A 201 8.94 6.64 16.34
CA LEU A 201 9.43 5.58 15.45
C LEU A 201 8.56 4.34 15.62
N THR A 202 8.15 3.79 14.51
CA THR A 202 7.45 2.50 14.45
C THR A 202 8.51 1.39 14.42
N LYS A 203 8.36 0.37 15.27
CA LYS A 203 9.24 -0.80 15.18
C LYS A 203 9.13 -1.38 13.79
N SER A 204 10.27 -1.50 13.11
CA SER A 204 10.31 -2.30 11.89
C SER A 204 10.00 -3.74 12.29
N VAL A 205 9.11 -4.37 11.58
CA VAL A 205 8.99 -5.82 11.65
C VAL A 205 10.34 -6.37 11.19
N PRO A 206 11.06 -7.14 12.01
CA PRO A 206 12.38 -7.64 11.63
C PRO A 206 12.32 -8.29 10.25
N ALA A 207 13.34 -8.06 9.43
CA ALA A 207 13.44 -8.70 8.11
C ALA A 207 13.37 -10.24 8.18
N GLU A 208 13.68 -10.83 9.32
CA GLU A 208 13.52 -12.26 9.62
C GLU A 208 12.05 -12.69 9.85
N GLN A 209 11.13 -11.75 10.17
CA GLN A 209 9.68 -12.01 10.21
C GLN A 209 9.00 -11.68 8.89
N THR A 210 9.67 -11.02 7.99
CA THR A 210 9.25 -10.88 6.61
C THR A 210 9.91 -11.98 5.79
N PHE A 211 9.36 -13.19 5.83
CA PHE A 211 9.62 -14.12 4.75
C PHE A 211 9.45 -13.40 3.42
N LYS A 212 9.86 -14.04 2.31
CA LYS A 212 9.56 -13.54 0.96
C LYS A 212 8.13 -13.01 0.82
N PHE A 213 7.20 -13.34 1.76
CA PHE A 213 5.81 -12.91 1.85
C PHE A 213 5.44 -12.32 3.21
N GLY A 214 6.38 -12.20 4.05
CA GLY A 214 6.33 -11.22 5.06
C GLY A 214 5.48 -11.45 6.29
N TYR A 215 4.86 -12.61 6.50
CA TYR A 215 3.92 -12.65 7.61
C TYR A 215 4.13 -13.87 8.50
N ALA A 216 4.42 -13.61 9.76
CA ALA A 216 4.14 -14.58 10.82
C ALA A 216 2.64 -14.95 10.78
N LEU A 217 2.25 -16.08 11.36
CA LEU A 217 0.84 -16.51 11.36
C LEU A 217 -0.07 -15.41 11.92
N LYS A 218 0.36 -14.73 12.99
CA LYS A 218 -0.31 -13.53 13.52
C LYS A 218 0.72 -12.39 13.60
N ASN A 219 0.73 -11.57 12.58
CA ASN A 219 1.53 -10.35 12.54
C ASN A 219 0.69 -9.14 12.94
N GLU A 220 1.38 -8.04 13.29
CA GLU A 220 0.73 -6.76 13.47
C GLU A 220 0.06 -6.27 12.17
N PRO A 221 -1.14 -5.68 12.25
CA PRO A 221 -1.83 -5.15 11.08
C PRO A 221 -1.00 -4.07 10.37
N ARG A 222 -0.99 -4.09 9.03
CA ARG A 222 -0.35 -3.04 8.22
C ARG A 222 -1.39 -2.18 7.53
N LYS A 223 -1.44 -0.92 7.90
CA LYS A 223 -2.36 0.07 7.34
C LYS A 223 -2.11 0.31 5.85
N SER A 224 -3.18 0.26 5.07
CA SER A 224 -3.18 0.71 3.68
C SER A 224 -3.11 2.23 3.56
N LYS A 225 -2.89 2.74 2.34
CA LYS A 225 -2.83 4.18 2.04
C LYS A 225 -4.14 4.93 2.29
N GLY A 226 -5.28 4.23 2.26
CA GLY A 226 -6.61 4.78 2.49
C GLY A 226 -6.91 5.06 3.96
N CYS A 227 -6.11 4.52 4.90
CA CYS A 227 -6.32 4.76 6.33
C CYS A 227 -6.26 6.24 6.70
N GLY A 228 -7.26 6.71 7.43
CA GLY A 228 -7.40 8.10 7.86
C GLY A 228 -7.84 9.06 6.75
N LYS A 229 -8.22 8.57 5.57
CA LYS A 229 -8.64 9.38 4.43
C LYS A 229 -10.10 9.12 4.05
N ALA A 230 -10.73 10.13 3.46
CA ALA A 230 -12.01 9.95 2.80
C ALA A 230 -11.81 9.19 1.47
N SER A 231 -12.68 8.21 1.20
CA SER A 231 -12.67 7.49 -0.07
C SER A 231 -12.96 8.43 -1.24
N SER A 232 -12.28 8.25 -2.35
CA SER A 232 -12.59 8.89 -3.64
C SER A 232 -13.71 8.17 -4.40
N LEU A 233 -14.02 6.92 -4.05
CA LEU A 233 -15.15 6.18 -4.59
C LEU A 233 -16.45 6.82 -4.10
N ARG A 234 -17.34 7.15 -5.03
CA ARG A 234 -18.60 7.82 -4.73
C ARG A 234 -19.77 6.87 -4.97
N SER A 235 -20.68 6.84 -3.99
CA SER A 235 -21.98 6.18 -4.12
C SER A 235 -23.06 7.09 -3.57
N ASN A 236 -24.25 7.03 -4.17
CA ASN A 236 -25.45 7.70 -3.66
C ASN A 236 -26.16 6.86 -2.58
N ARG A 237 -25.70 5.66 -2.33
CA ARG A 237 -26.25 4.71 -1.37
C ARG A 237 -25.21 4.39 -0.30
N LYS A 238 -25.65 3.71 0.75
CA LYS A 238 -24.76 3.26 1.82
C LYS A 238 -23.94 2.06 1.36
N VAL A 239 -22.62 2.19 1.40
CA VAL A 239 -21.69 1.12 1.01
C VAL A 239 -21.83 -0.10 1.92
N GLU A 240 -22.34 0.07 3.13
CA GLU A 240 -22.65 -0.99 4.08
C GLU A 240 -23.74 -1.95 3.58
N ASN A 241 -24.54 -1.53 2.60
CA ASN A 241 -25.59 -2.35 1.99
C ASN A 241 -25.12 -3.14 0.76
N GLY A 242 -23.84 -3.06 0.40
CA GLY A 242 -23.30 -3.70 -0.80
C GLY A 242 -23.55 -2.87 -2.06
N GLU A 243 -22.60 -1.97 -2.36
CA GLU A 243 -22.71 -1.06 -3.49
C GLU A 243 -21.79 -1.43 -4.64
N GLN A 244 -22.28 -1.28 -5.85
CA GLN A 244 -21.54 -1.52 -7.08
C GLN A 244 -20.64 -0.34 -7.42
N PHE A 245 -19.38 -0.65 -7.72
CA PHE A 245 -18.38 0.28 -8.23
C PHE A 245 -17.78 -0.23 -9.52
N SER A 246 -17.03 0.62 -10.20
CA SER A 246 -16.30 0.23 -11.40
C SER A 246 -14.94 0.90 -11.49
N ILE A 247 -13.99 0.18 -12.11
CA ILE A 247 -12.64 0.67 -12.44
C ILE A 247 -12.32 0.35 -13.89
N ASN A 248 -11.50 1.17 -14.51
CA ASN A 248 -10.99 0.87 -15.84
C ASN A 248 -9.71 0.04 -15.72
N VAL A 249 -9.73 -1.16 -16.29
CA VAL A 249 -8.62 -2.10 -16.29
C VAL A 249 -8.30 -2.50 -17.72
N GLY A 250 -7.12 -2.16 -18.20
CA GLY A 250 -6.71 -2.47 -19.58
C GLY A 250 -7.64 -1.91 -20.66
N GLY A 251 -8.27 -0.76 -20.39
CA GLY A 251 -9.23 -0.11 -21.30
C GLY A 251 -10.66 -0.65 -21.20
N LYS A 252 -10.93 -1.63 -20.35
CA LYS A 252 -12.27 -2.20 -20.11
C LYS A 252 -12.82 -1.70 -18.78
N ASN A 253 -14.09 -1.33 -18.73
CA ASN A 253 -14.78 -1.03 -17.48
C ASN A 253 -15.12 -2.34 -16.78
N ARG A 254 -14.60 -2.54 -15.57
CA ARG A 254 -14.82 -3.73 -14.74
C ARG A 254 -15.56 -3.33 -13.47
N THR A 255 -16.56 -4.12 -13.12
CA THR A 255 -17.43 -3.85 -11.97
C THR A 255 -17.17 -4.79 -10.82
N PHE A 256 -17.39 -4.31 -9.61
CA PHE A 256 -17.30 -5.08 -8.38
C PHE A 256 -18.20 -4.45 -7.32
N PHE A 257 -18.56 -5.21 -6.31
CA PHE A 257 -19.33 -4.73 -5.17
C PHE A 257 -18.42 -4.57 -3.95
N ILE A 258 -18.73 -3.58 -3.12
CA ILE A 258 -18.09 -3.34 -1.83
C ILE A 258 -19.17 -3.35 -0.75
N THR A 259 -18.93 -4.07 0.35
CA THR A 259 -19.72 -3.96 1.57
C THR A 259 -18.78 -3.61 2.73
N LEU A 260 -19.01 -2.45 3.32
CA LEU A 260 -18.33 -2.02 4.54
C LEU A 260 -19.08 -2.57 5.77
N PRO A 261 -18.41 -2.81 6.90
CA PRO A 261 -19.11 -3.08 8.14
C PRO A 261 -19.87 -1.83 8.62
N ASN A 262 -20.99 -2.00 9.33
CA ASN A 262 -21.81 -0.89 9.81
C ASN A 262 -21.05 0.07 10.76
N ASN A 263 -20.03 -0.43 11.43
CA ASN A 263 -19.14 0.30 12.33
C ASN A 263 -17.78 0.61 11.70
N TYR A 264 -17.72 0.73 10.36
CA TYR A 264 -16.47 1.01 9.66
C TYR A 264 -15.76 2.24 10.21
N ASP A 265 -14.51 2.03 10.60
CA ASP A 265 -13.60 3.08 11.08
C ASP A 265 -12.42 3.21 10.10
N ASN A 266 -12.31 4.35 9.45
CA ASN A 266 -11.24 4.59 8.48
C ASN A 266 -9.84 4.72 9.11
N THR A 267 -9.71 4.64 10.42
CA THR A 267 -8.42 4.64 11.15
C THR A 267 -7.99 3.24 11.58
N LYS A 268 -8.94 2.30 11.68
CA LYS A 268 -8.71 0.90 12.03
C LYS A 268 -8.49 0.06 10.76
N PRO A 269 -7.38 -0.66 10.61
CA PRO A 269 -7.17 -1.53 9.46
C PRO A 269 -8.11 -2.76 9.53
N HIS A 270 -8.95 -2.91 8.50
CA HIS A 270 -9.90 -4.02 8.36
C HIS A 270 -9.32 -5.12 7.46
N LYS A 271 -9.67 -6.37 7.74
CA LYS A 271 -9.42 -7.50 6.85
C LYS A 271 -10.20 -7.31 5.54
N LEU A 272 -9.68 -7.77 4.41
CA LEU A 272 -10.35 -7.72 3.12
C LEU A 272 -10.69 -9.14 2.66
N LEU A 273 -11.95 -9.43 2.37
CA LEU A 273 -12.37 -10.71 1.83
C LEU A 273 -12.99 -10.56 0.44
N ILE A 274 -12.43 -11.30 -0.52
CA ILE A 274 -12.85 -11.34 -1.93
C ILE A 274 -13.68 -12.59 -2.16
N ALA A 275 -14.93 -12.44 -2.62
CA ALA A 275 -15.85 -13.54 -2.93
C ALA A 275 -16.05 -13.69 -4.44
N ASN A 276 -15.51 -14.73 -5.02
CA ASN A 276 -15.58 -15.02 -6.45
C ASN A 276 -16.79 -15.89 -6.77
N HIS A 277 -17.69 -15.39 -7.63
CA HIS A 277 -18.91 -16.09 -8.03
C HIS A 277 -18.63 -17.34 -8.90
N CYS A 278 -19.55 -18.30 -8.91
CA CYS A 278 -19.48 -19.49 -9.75
C CYS A 278 -19.95 -19.21 -11.19
N MET A 279 -19.78 -20.21 -12.07
CA MET A 279 -20.26 -20.13 -13.46
C MET A 279 -21.76 -19.87 -13.53
N GLY A 280 -22.16 -18.95 -14.39
CA GLY A 280 -23.54 -18.57 -14.61
C GLY A 280 -24.14 -17.64 -13.57
N SER A 281 -23.42 -17.35 -12.47
CA SER A 281 -23.82 -16.42 -11.43
C SER A 281 -23.26 -15.03 -11.68
N LYS A 282 -23.74 -14.06 -10.90
CA LYS A 282 -23.26 -12.69 -10.85
C LYS A 282 -22.64 -12.40 -9.50
N ALA A 283 -21.77 -11.40 -9.43
CA ALA A 283 -21.23 -10.93 -8.16
C ALA A 283 -22.32 -10.53 -7.17
N GLU A 284 -23.38 -9.89 -7.66
CA GLU A 284 -24.55 -9.46 -6.88
C GLU A 284 -25.22 -10.59 -6.10
N ASP A 285 -25.27 -11.81 -6.65
CA ASP A 285 -25.86 -12.99 -6.02
C ASP A 285 -25.13 -13.37 -4.71
N PHE A 286 -23.86 -12.97 -4.56
CA PHE A 286 -23.02 -13.22 -3.38
C PHE A 286 -22.87 -12.00 -2.45
N VAL A 287 -23.50 -10.89 -2.79
CA VAL A 287 -23.53 -9.66 -1.99
C VAL A 287 -24.85 -9.53 -1.24
N HIS A 288 -25.95 -9.79 -1.91
CA HIS A 288 -27.28 -9.71 -1.36
C HIS A 288 -27.87 -11.11 -1.14
N HIS A 289 -28.70 -11.26 -0.13
CA HIS A 289 -29.49 -12.48 0.01
C HIS A 289 -30.51 -12.53 -1.13
N ASN A 290 -30.32 -13.47 -2.05
CA ASN A 290 -31.31 -13.75 -3.08
C ASN A 290 -32.16 -14.97 -2.65
N PRO A 291 -33.45 -14.80 -2.37
CA PRO A 291 -34.32 -15.89 -1.95
C PRO A 291 -34.54 -16.97 -3.02
N ASP A 292 -34.28 -16.63 -4.30
CA ASP A 292 -34.39 -17.57 -5.42
C ASP A 292 -33.15 -18.46 -5.58
N TYR A 293 -32.07 -18.13 -4.88
CA TYR A 293 -30.89 -18.96 -4.79
C TYR A 293 -30.79 -19.61 -3.41
N ASP A 294 -30.55 -20.91 -3.39
CA ASP A 294 -30.31 -21.68 -2.14
C ASP A 294 -28.98 -21.29 -1.45
N HIS A 295 -28.55 -20.03 -1.58
CA HIS A 295 -27.35 -19.54 -0.96
C HIS A 295 -27.70 -18.76 0.31
N PRO A 296 -27.34 -19.26 1.47
CA PRO A 296 -27.94 -18.80 2.73
C PRO A 296 -27.52 -17.41 3.14
N THR A 297 -26.42 -16.85 2.57
CA THR A 297 -25.86 -15.64 3.16
C THR A 297 -24.85 -14.95 2.23
N PRO A 298 -24.73 -13.61 2.32
CA PRO A 298 -23.72 -12.86 1.59
C PRO A 298 -22.29 -13.33 1.86
N TYR A 299 -21.47 -13.25 0.83
CA TYR A 299 -20.03 -13.56 0.86
C TYR A 299 -19.73 -14.96 1.40
N TYR A 300 -20.47 -15.98 0.91
CA TYR A 300 -20.33 -17.36 1.38
C TYR A 300 -20.50 -17.50 2.90
N GLY A 301 -21.39 -16.71 3.49
CA GLY A 301 -21.70 -16.75 4.92
C GLY A 301 -20.77 -15.94 5.81
N GLN A 302 -19.69 -15.40 5.29
CA GLN A 302 -18.67 -14.72 6.08
C GLN A 302 -19.17 -13.42 6.70
N GLN A 303 -19.99 -12.65 5.99
CA GLN A 303 -20.54 -11.41 6.54
C GLN A 303 -21.40 -11.65 7.80
N LYS A 304 -22.15 -12.73 7.85
CA LYS A 304 -22.96 -13.08 9.03
C LYS A 304 -22.11 -13.41 10.25
N LEU A 305 -20.91 -13.93 10.04
CA LEU A 305 -19.98 -14.35 11.10
C LEU A 305 -19.11 -13.20 11.61
N ASP A 306 -18.93 -12.16 10.83
CA ASP A 306 -18.21 -10.94 11.22
C ASP A 306 -19.02 -10.10 12.23
N LYS A 307 -19.04 -10.52 13.50
CA LYS A 307 -19.81 -9.86 14.56
C LYS A 307 -19.22 -8.53 14.99
N ASN A 308 -17.92 -8.34 14.80
CA ASN A 308 -17.19 -7.17 15.25
C ASN A 308 -17.03 -6.09 14.16
N GLY A 309 -17.37 -6.40 12.91
CA GLY A 309 -17.09 -5.53 11.76
C GLY A 309 -15.60 -5.43 11.46
N ASP A 310 -14.89 -6.54 11.52
CA ASP A 310 -13.45 -6.60 11.26
C ASP A 310 -13.12 -6.73 9.77
N TYR A 311 -14.13 -7.01 8.92
CA TYR A 311 -13.95 -7.25 7.50
C TYR A 311 -14.59 -6.17 6.62
N ILE A 312 -13.90 -5.86 5.53
CA ILE A 312 -14.47 -5.28 4.32
C ILE A 312 -14.64 -6.41 3.32
N PHE A 313 -15.81 -6.49 2.70
CA PHE A 313 -16.13 -7.52 1.73
C PHE A 313 -16.17 -6.94 0.32
N VAL A 314 -15.65 -7.68 -0.66
CA VAL A 314 -15.72 -7.33 -2.08
C VAL A 314 -16.10 -8.53 -2.92
N ALA A 315 -16.90 -8.31 -3.96
CA ALA A 315 -17.27 -9.32 -4.94
C ALA A 315 -17.01 -8.80 -6.35
N PRO A 316 -15.95 -9.25 -7.04
CA PRO A 316 -15.68 -8.89 -8.42
C PRO A 316 -16.67 -9.56 -9.37
N GLN A 317 -17.08 -8.85 -10.42
CA GLN A 317 -17.88 -9.39 -11.51
C GLN A 317 -16.97 -9.95 -12.61
N GLY A 318 -17.13 -11.22 -12.91
CA GLY A 318 -16.52 -11.86 -14.08
C GLY A 318 -17.16 -11.38 -15.39
N ASN A 319 -17.07 -12.19 -16.42
CA ASN A 319 -17.69 -11.89 -17.70
C ASN A 319 -19.21 -11.99 -17.67
N ASP A 320 -19.88 -11.47 -18.68
CA ASP A 320 -21.36 -11.41 -18.77
C ASP A 320 -22.04 -12.78 -18.66
N ASN A 321 -21.34 -13.85 -19.07
CA ASN A 321 -21.84 -15.23 -18.93
C ASN A 321 -21.47 -15.90 -17.61
N GLY A 322 -21.00 -15.14 -16.62
CA GLY A 322 -20.56 -15.66 -15.32
C GLY A 322 -19.29 -16.49 -15.34
N THR A 323 -18.39 -16.22 -16.30
CA THR A 323 -17.11 -16.93 -16.41
C THR A 323 -15.92 -16.03 -16.05
N TRP A 324 -14.74 -16.65 -15.92
CA TRP A 324 -13.49 -15.97 -15.60
C TRP A 324 -12.46 -16.15 -16.72
N ASN A 325 -11.79 -15.06 -17.13
CA ASN A 325 -10.82 -15.01 -18.23
C ASN A 325 -9.37 -14.91 -17.73
N GLY A 326 -8.94 -15.82 -16.92
CA GLY A 326 -7.53 -15.97 -16.55
C GLY A 326 -6.80 -14.64 -16.34
N LYS A 327 -5.85 -14.34 -17.21
CA LYS A 327 -4.91 -13.21 -17.06
C LYS A 327 -5.58 -11.83 -16.91
N ASP A 328 -6.60 -11.55 -17.69
CA ASP A 328 -7.30 -10.24 -17.63
C ASP A 328 -8.04 -10.08 -16.30
N ASP A 329 -8.64 -11.16 -15.80
CA ASP A 329 -9.33 -11.15 -14.52
C ASP A 329 -8.38 -11.13 -13.33
N HIS A 330 -7.18 -11.73 -13.45
CA HIS A 330 -6.11 -11.55 -12.46
C HIS A 330 -5.69 -10.09 -12.35
N GLN A 331 -5.51 -9.41 -13.50
CA GLN A 331 -5.22 -7.98 -13.52
C GLN A 331 -6.33 -7.19 -12.84
N PHE A 332 -7.58 -7.51 -13.15
CA PHE A 332 -8.73 -6.83 -12.55
C PHE A 332 -8.74 -6.99 -11.01
N VAL A 333 -8.57 -8.20 -10.50
CA VAL A 333 -8.55 -8.43 -9.05
C VAL A 333 -7.39 -7.71 -8.38
N ASP A 334 -6.20 -7.68 -8.99
CA ASP A 334 -5.05 -6.97 -8.44
C ASP A 334 -5.27 -5.46 -8.38
N GLU A 335 -5.83 -4.87 -9.44
CA GLU A 335 -6.16 -3.44 -9.46
C GLU A 335 -7.34 -3.09 -8.56
N MET A 336 -8.29 -4.01 -8.38
CA MET A 336 -9.37 -3.89 -7.39
C MET A 336 -8.79 -3.87 -5.96
N ILE A 337 -7.86 -4.77 -5.61
CA ILE A 337 -7.18 -4.76 -4.30
C ILE A 337 -6.44 -3.43 -4.10
N THR A 338 -5.75 -2.93 -5.12
CA THR A 338 -5.07 -1.63 -5.07
C THR A 338 -6.07 -0.49 -4.84
N THR A 339 -7.20 -0.52 -5.53
CA THR A 339 -8.30 0.45 -5.35
C THR A 339 -8.84 0.42 -3.91
N MET A 340 -9.00 -0.77 -3.33
CA MET A 340 -9.40 -0.92 -1.93
C MET A 340 -8.36 -0.32 -0.98
N PHE A 341 -7.06 -0.58 -1.21
CA PHE A 341 -5.98 -0.04 -0.40
C PHE A 341 -5.85 1.50 -0.47
N ASP A 342 -6.16 2.08 -1.61
CA ASP A 342 -6.09 3.52 -1.80
C ASP A 342 -7.29 4.28 -1.19
N ASN A 343 -8.45 3.60 -1.05
CA ASN A 343 -9.71 4.22 -0.66
C ASN A 343 -10.23 3.86 0.74
N TYR A 344 -9.82 2.73 1.29
CA TYR A 344 -10.29 2.26 2.60
C TYR A 344 -9.14 1.86 3.50
N CYS A 345 -9.38 1.87 4.81
CA CYS A 345 -8.39 1.40 5.77
C CYS A 345 -8.41 -0.12 5.82
N VAL A 346 -7.57 -0.74 5.01
CA VAL A 346 -7.39 -2.19 4.90
C VAL A 346 -6.09 -2.60 5.57
N ASP A 347 -6.12 -3.74 6.24
CA ASP A 347 -4.91 -4.46 6.61
C ASP A 347 -4.31 -5.16 5.38
N THR A 348 -3.24 -4.60 4.85
CA THR A 348 -2.60 -5.12 3.63
C THR A 348 -2.02 -6.53 3.80
N THR A 349 -1.95 -7.04 5.02
CA THR A 349 -1.46 -8.38 5.37
C THR A 349 -2.55 -9.42 5.54
N ARG A 350 -3.84 -9.01 5.51
CA ARG A 350 -5.01 -9.86 5.72
C ARG A 350 -6.03 -9.69 4.59
N VAL A 351 -5.58 -10.02 3.38
CA VAL A 351 -6.43 -10.10 2.19
C VAL A 351 -6.72 -11.57 1.91
N PHE A 352 -7.99 -11.92 1.90
CA PHE A 352 -8.46 -13.28 1.71
C PHE A 352 -9.29 -13.40 0.43
N ALA A 353 -9.31 -14.60 -0.17
CA ALA A 353 -10.20 -14.88 -1.28
C ALA A 353 -10.93 -16.22 -1.09
N THR A 354 -12.17 -16.26 -1.56
CA THR A 354 -12.99 -17.48 -1.51
C THR A 354 -13.83 -17.61 -2.77
N GLY A 355 -14.31 -18.81 -3.05
CA GLY A 355 -15.17 -19.07 -4.20
C GLY A 355 -15.67 -20.50 -4.25
N PHE A 356 -16.71 -20.71 -5.06
CA PHE A 356 -17.33 -22.00 -5.33
C PHE A 356 -17.22 -22.35 -6.81
N SER A 357 -17.07 -23.65 -7.13
CA SER A 357 -17.09 -24.15 -8.51
C SER A 357 -16.08 -23.41 -9.40
N PHE A 358 -16.51 -22.75 -10.48
CA PHE A 358 -15.62 -21.95 -11.32
C PHE A 358 -15.00 -20.77 -10.55
N GLY A 359 -15.71 -20.18 -9.58
CA GLY A 359 -15.12 -19.18 -8.67
C GLY A 359 -14.04 -19.77 -7.77
N ALA A 360 -14.18 -21.05 -7.35
CA ALA A 360 -13.13 -21.75 -6.62
C ALA A 360 -11.90 -22.06 -7.50
N MET A 361 -12.13 -22.45 -8.75
CA MET A 361 -11.04 -22.63 -9.73
C MET A 361 -10.31 -21.31 -9.97
N PHE A 362 -11.05 -20.21 -10.13
CA PHE A 362 -10.48 -18.88 -10.28
C PHE A 362 -9.70 -18.45 -9.03
N THR A 363 -10.24 -18.71 -7.83
CA THR A 363 -9.53 -18.47 -6.56
C THR A 363 -8.22 -19.25 -6.47
N ASN A 364 -8.21 -20.52 -6.93
CA ASN A 364 -6.98 -21.33 -7.05
C ASN A 364 -5.98 -20.71 -8.04
N SER A 365 -6.46 -20.15 -9.13
CA SER A 365 -5.65 -19.44 -10.11
C SER A 365 -5.02 -18.18 -9.50
N LEU A 366 -5.81 -17.37 -8.80
CA LEU A 366 -5.31 -16.20 -8.05
C LEU A 366 -4.26 -16.62 -7.00
N ALA A 367 -4.48 -17.74 -6.31
CA ALA A 367 -3.52 -18.29 -5.35
C ALA A 367 -2.20 -18.75 -5.99
N GLN A 368 -2.13 -18.89 -7.30
CA GLN A 368 -0.92 -19.19 -8.05
C GLN A 368 -0.18 -17.94 -8.54
N ASP A 369 -0.85 -16.80 -8.62
CA ASP A 369 -0.34 -15.57 -9.22
C ASP A 369 -0.23 -14.39 -8.23
N LEU A 370 -1.19 -14.27 -7.33
CA LEU A 370 -1.32 -13.14 -6.40
C LEU A 370 -0.91 -13.49 -4.96
N GLN A 371 0.03 -14.41 -4.75
CA GLN A 371 0.48 -14.79 -3.41
C GLN A 371 1.07 -13.62 -2.61
N GLU A 372 1.62 -12.63 -3.30
CA GLU A 372 2.15 -11.41 -2.66
C GLU A 372 1.04 -10.43 -2.24
N ARG A 373 -0.19 -10.69 -2.65
CA ARG A 373 -1.38 -9.88 -2.33
C ARG A 373 -2.34 -10.59 -1.38
N LEU A 374 -2.41 -11.93 -1.48
CA LEU A 374 -3.36 -12.76 -0.75
C LEU A 374 -2.67 -13.46 0.43
N ARG A 375 -3.28 -13.40 1.60
CA ARG A 375 -2.81 -14.10 2.80
C ARG A 375 -3.26 -15.55 2.83
N ALA A 376 -4.52 -15.78 2.50
CA ALA A 376 -5.12 -17.10 2.52
C ALA A 376 -6.30 -17.20 1.54
N VAL A 377 -6.61 -18.42 1.12
CA VAL A 377 -7.78 -18.70 0.29
C VAL A 377 -8.57 -19.89 0.81
N ALA A 378 -9.90 -19.85 0.65
CA ALA A 378 -10.79 -20.97 0.90
C ALA A 378 -11.61 -21.28 -0.37
N VAL A 379 -11.55 -22.53 -0.85
CA VAL A 379 -12.16 -22.94 -2.11
C VAL A 379 -13.13 -24.11 -1.90
N TYR A 380 -14.29 -24.01 -2.53
CA TYR A 380 -15.36 -24.98 -2.37
C TYR A 380 -15.67 -25.68 -3.70
N ALA A 381 -15.61 -27.01 -3.72
CA ALA A 381 -15.82 -27.83 -4.92
C ALA A 381 -14.96 -27.36 -6.11
N THR A 382 -13.65 -27.33 -5.92
CA THR A 382 -12.66 -26.77 -6.87
C THR A 382 -12.15 -27.81 -7.87
N ALA A 383 -11.45 -27.34 -8.90
CA ALA A 383 -10.62 -28.12 -9.81
C ALA A 383 -9.51 -27.24 -10.43
N ASP A 384 -8.58 -27.85 -11.17
CA ASP A 384 -7.50 -27.15 -11.90
C ASP A 384 -7.71 -27.26 -13.42
N TYR A 385 -8.93 -27.21 -13.90
CA TYR A 385 -9.24 -27.14 -15.34
C TYR A 385 -10.09 -25.91 -15.64
N ASN A 386 -10.14 -25.50 -16.90
CA ASN A 386 -10.84 -24.30 -17.38
C ASN A 386 -10.38 -22.98 -16.77
N ILE A 387 -9.18 -22.93 -16.18
CA ILE A 387 -8.58 -21.73 -15.62
C ILE A 387 -7.16 -21.57 -16.15
N TRP A 388 -6.68 -20.33 -16.08
CA TRP A 388 -5.29 -20.02 -16.34
C TRP A 388 -4.47 -20.22 -15.06
N LEU A 389 -3.47 -21.09 -15.13
CA LEU A 389 -2.49 -21.28 -14.08
C LEU A 389 -1.15 -20.75 -14.59
N PRO A 390 -0.71 -19.58 -14.14
CA PRO A 390 0.53 -19.00 -14.61
C PRO A 390 1.72 -19.87 -14.21
N SER A 391 2.66 -20.04 -15.12
CA SER A 391 3.96 -20.64 -14.85
C SER A 391 4.98 -19.56 -14.42
N ALA A 392 6.13 -19.99 -13.92
CA ALA A 392 7.21 -19.07 -13.56
C ALA A 392 7.55 -18.12 -14.72
N GLY A 393 7.65 -16.83 -14.44
CA GLY A 393 7.93 -15.79 -15.42
C GLY A 393 6.72 -15.35 -16.27
N THR A 394 5.52 -15.88 -16.06
CA THR A 394 4.34 -15.54 -16.87
C THR A 394 3.21 -14.85 -16.14
N GLY A 395 3.21 -14.89 -14.80
CA GLY A 395 2.21 -14.24 -13.96
C GLY A 395 2.47 -12.76 -13.74
N ARG A 396 1.56 -12.09 -13.03
CA ARG A 396 1.69 -10.67 -12.67
C ARG A 396 2.85 -10.42 -11.70
N TYR A 397 3.10 -11.35 -10.79
CA TYR A 397 4.18 -11.31 -9.81
C TYR A 397 5.24 -12.39 -10.09
N ASP A 398 5.45 -12.67 -11.36
CA ASP A 398 6.48 -13.60 -11.83
C ASP A 398 6.21 -15.06 -11.43
N ALA A 399 4.96 -15.39 -11.16
CA ALA A 399 4.42 -16.70 -10.78
C ALA A 399 5.43 -17.58 -10.02
N LYS A 400 6.06 -17.00 -9.01
CA LYS A 400 7.02 -17.72 -8.18
C LYS A 400 6.27 -18.84 -7.45
N ASN A 401 6.91 -19.96 -7.25
CA ASN A 401 6.35 -21.08 -6.49
C ASN A 401 6.27 -20.75 -4.98
N LEU A 402 5.45 -19.76 -4.65
CA LEU A 402 5.34 -19.20 -3.33
C LEU A 402 4.24 -19.89 -2.55
N PRO A 403 4.41 -20.11 -1.23
CA PRO A 403 3.36 -20.71 -0.42
C PRO A 403 2.20 -19.75 -0.24
N ILE A 404 1.03 -20.33 0.03
CA ILE A 404 -0.18 -19.59 0.43
C ILE A 404 -1.00 -20.46 1.36
N ALA A 405 -1.56 -19.89 2.42
CA ALA A 405 -2.49 -20.63 3.26
C ALA A 405 -3.74 -20.99 2.45
N TRP A 406 -4.16 -22.25 2.53
CA TRP A 406 -5.18 -22.77 1.64
C TRP A 406 -6.14 -23.74 2.36
N MET A 407 -7.43 -23.55 2.18
CA MET A 407 -8.47 -24.47 2.63
C MET A 407 -9.30 -24.93 1.45
N GLY A 408 -9.52 -26.23 1.33
CA GLY A 408 -10.42 -26.83 0.35
C GLY A 408 -11.55 -27.62 1.00
N VAL A 409 -12.78 -27.43 0.51
CA VAL A 409 -13.96 -28.21 0.89
C VAL A 409 -14.51 -28.90 -0.34
N HIS A 410 -14.70 -30.22 -0.29
CA HIS A 410 -15.13 -30.97 -1.47
C HIS A 410 -16.03 -32.17 -1.13
N GLY A 411 -17.10 -32.31 -1.90
CA GLY A 411 -17.99 -33.45 -1.85
C GLY A 411 -17.42 -34.67 -2.58
N LYS A 412 -17.43 -35.82 -1.93
CA LYS A 412 -16.88 -37.07 -2.53
C LYS A 412 -17.72 -37.59 -3.70
N ARG A 413 -18.96 -37.15 -3.82
CA ARG A 413 -19.89 -37.49 -4.91
C ARG A 413 -20.04 -36.38 -5.96
N ASP A 414 -19.16 -35.36 -5.92
CA ASP A 414 -19.18 -34.26 -6.87
C ASP A 414 -18.93 -34.78 -8.30
N GLY A 415 -19.97 -34.73 -9.13
CA GLY A 415 -19.92 -35.14 -10.54
C GLY A 415 -19.59 -33.98 -11.51
N VAL A 416 -19.54 -32.75 -11.02
CA VAL A 416 -19.22 -31.54 -11.83
C VAL A 416 -17.74 -31.20 -11.74
N CYS A 417 -17.27 -30.89 -10.55
CA CYS A 417 -15.83 -30.74 -10.25
C CYS A 417 -15.36 -32.02 -9.56
N ASN A 418 -14.90 -32.98 -10.35
CA ASN A 418 -14.60 -34.33 -9.86
C ASN A 418 -13.66 -34.28 -8.64
N TYR A 419 -14.06 -34.95 -7.55
CA TYR A 419 -13.34 -34.98 -6.28
C TYR A 419 -11.88 -35.44 -6.43
N ASP A 420 -11.66 -36.52 -7.20
CA ASP A 420 -10.30 -37.04 -7.39
C ASP A 420 -9.40 -36.08 -8.13
N ARG A 421 -9.93 -35.31 -9.09
CA ARG A 421 -9.14 -34.27 -9.77
C ARG A 421 -8.72 -33.17 -8.82
N ALA A 422 -9.61 -32.68 -7.97
CA ALA A 422 -9.26 -31.67 -6.96
C ALA A 422 -8.17 -32.17 -6.02
N LYS A 423 -8.33 -33.40 -5.52
CA LYS A 423 -7.40 -34.05 -4.60
C LYS A 423 -6.05 -34.38 -5.25
N THR A 424 -6.01 -34.73 -6.53
CA THR A 424 -4.78 -35.17 -7.22
C THR A 424 -4.10 -34.06 -8.00
N SER A 425 -4.70 -32.90 -8.23
CA SER A 425 -4.08 -31.78 -8.93
C SER A 425 -4.01 -30.51 -8.08
N ALA A 426 -5.13 -29.93 -7.65
CA ALA A 426 -5.13 -28.66 -6.92
C ALA A 426 -4.41 -28.76 -5.58
N LEU A 427 -4.78 -29.72 -4.74
CA LEU A 427 -4.19 -29.93 -3.43
C LEU A 427 -2.68 -30.24 -3.47
N PRO A 428 -2.19 -31.20 -4.28
CA PRO A 428 -0.75 -31.47 -4.37
C PRO A 428 0.04 -30.26 -4.91
N ARG A 429 -0.52 -29.47 -5.81
CA ARG A 429 0.12 -28.25 -6.30
C ARG A 429 0.36 -27.23 -5.18
N ILE A 430 -0.60 -27.08 -4.26
CA ILE A 430 -0.45 -26.26 -3.07
C ILE A 430 0.62 -26.85 -2.13
N LEU A 431 0.52 -28.15 -1.82
CA LEU A 431 1.44 -28.81 -0.89
C LEU A 431 2.90 -28.81 -1.36
N LYS A 432 3.15 -28.85 -2.67
CA LYS A 432 4.51 -28.75 -3.24
C LYS A 432 5.29 -27.50 -2.84
N ARG A 433 4.63 -26.47 -2.40
CA ARG A 433 5.23 -25.18 -2.06
C ARG A 433 4.93 -24.72 -0.62
N ASN A 434 4.16 -25.50 0.13
CA ASN A 434 3.74 -25.13 1.48
C ASN A 434 4.46 -25.90 2.58
N GLY A 435 5.41 -26.79 2.25
CA GLY A 435 6.19 -27.52 3.25
C GLY A 435 7.04 -26.59 4.11
N LYS A 436 7.53 -27.10 5.23
CA LYS A 436 8.36 -26.34 6.17
C LYS A 436 9.57 -25.71 5.46
N ALA A 437 9.91 -24.49 5.84
CA ALA A 437 11.08 -23.82 5.29
C ALA A 437 12.37 -24.54 5.72
N ASP A 438 13.30 -24.68 4.77
CA ASP A 438 14.66 -25.15 5.04
C ASP A 438 15.53 -24.03 5.70
N ALA A 439 16.77 -24.34 6.03
CA ALA A 439 17.70 -23.38 6.64
C ALA A 439 18.01 -22.16 5.76
N ASN A 440 17.73 -22.24 4.45
CA ASN A 440 17.89 -21.15 3.49
C ASN A 440 16.58 -20.36 3.28
N GLY A 441 15.50 -20.73 3.99
CA GLY A 441 14.19 -20.12 3.84
C GLY A 441 13.38 -20.57 2.63
N ASN A 442 13.80 -21.65 1.93
CA ASN A 442 13.02 -22.23 0.83
C ASN A 442 11.99 -23.21 1.38
N PHE A 443 10.76 -23.14 0.87
CA PHE A 443 9.70 -24.04 1.27
C PHE A 443 9.87 -25.41 0.62
N THR A 444 9.74 -26.46 1.43
CA THR A 444 9.89 -27.85 0.98
C THR A 444 8.59 -28.38 0.37
N ASP A 445 8.67 -29.55 -0.26
CA ASP A 445 7.52 -30.27 -0.84
C ASP A 445 6.84 -31.13 0.21
N ALA A 446 5.60 -30.78 0.59
CA ALA A 446 4.75 -31.54 1.53
C ALA A 446 3.74 -32.46 0.81
N SER A 447 3.79 -32.62 -0.52
CA SER A 447 2.76 -33.36 -1.30
C SER A 447 2.76 -34.89 -1.07
N SER A 448 3.75 -35.40 -0.36
CA SER A 448 3.76 -36.80 0.10
C SER A 448 2.74 -37.08 1.19
N GLU A 449 2.39 -36.06 2.01
CA GLU A 449 1.34 -36.20 3.02
C GLU A 449 -0.04 -36.32 2.36
N LYS A 450 -0.82 -37.29 2.83
CA LYS A 450 -2.20 -37.52 2.32
C LYS A 450 -3.20 -37.13 3.38
N PRO A 451 -4.30 -36.46 3.01
CA PRO A 451 -5.33 -36.13 3.98
C PRO A 451 -6.06 -37.38 4.43
N GLN A 452 -6.48 -37.40 5.69
CA GLN A 452 -7.56 -38.27 6.09
C GLN A 452 -8.85 -37.74 5.46
N GLU A 453 -9.67 -38.68 4.97
CA GLU A 453 -10.92 -38.36 4.29
C GLU A 453 -12.12 -38.93 5.07
N PHE A 454 -13.25 -38.24 4.99
CA PHE A 454 -14.49 -38.74 5.53
C PHE A 454 -14.86 -40.05 4.85
N ASN A 455 -15.17 -41.07 5.66
CA ASN A 455 -15.57 -42.40 5.19
C ASN A 455 -16.88 -42.84 5.84
N GLY A 456 -17.93 -42.03 5.70
CA GLY A 456 -19.26 -42.27 6.24
C GLY A 456 -20.33 -41.79 5.27
N THR A 457 -21.60 -41.89 5.69
CA THR A 457 -22.76 -41.52 4.88
C THR A 457 -23.34 -40.15 5.26
N ALA A 458 -23.05 -39.62 6.45
CA ALA A 458 -23.78 -38.47 6.99
C ALA A 458 -22.88 -37.60 7.89
N GLY A 459 -21.77 -37.11 7.34
CA GLY A 459 -20.84 -36.25 8.09
C GLY A 459 -19.72 -35.71 7.21
N HIS A 460 -18.77 -35.12 7.84
CA HIS A 460 -17.56 -34.57 7.19
C HIS A 460 -16.31 -34.81 8.03
N LEU A 461 -15.15 -34.61 7.43
CA LEU A 461 -13.85 -34.59 8.09
C LEU A 461 -13.00 -33.47 7.52
N CYS A 462 -12.54 -32.59 8.36
CA CYS A 462 -11.52 -31.60 8.04
C CYS A 462 -10.16 -32.06 8.55
N TYR A 463 -9.18 -32.15 7.67
CA TYR A 463 -7.81 -32.57 7.96
C TYR A 463 -6.86 -31.39 7.84
N ASP A 464 -6.14 -31.09 8.91
CA ASP A 464 -5.07 -30.09 8.92
C ASP A 464 -3.73 -30.79 8.63
N PHE A 465 -3.05 -30.37 7.56
CA PHE A 465 -1.75 -30.92 7.16
C PHE A 465 -0.67 -30.55 8.17
N LYS A 466 0.20 -31.51 8.51
CA LYS A 466 1.19 -31.39 9.58
C LYS A 466 2.61 -31.07 9.08
N ASN A 467 2.91 -31.44 7.83
CA ASN A 467 4.23 -31.22 7.23
C ASN A 467 4.34 -29.89 6.48
N VAL A 468 3.32 -29.03 6.59
CA VAL A 468 3.35 -27.67 6.04
C VAL A 468 3.97 -26.69 7.01
N ASP A 469 4.43 -25.55 6.49
CA ASP A 469 4.89 -24.45 7.30
C ASP A 469 3.71 -23.83 8.07
N GLU A 470 3.90 -23.56 9.36
CA GLU A 470 2.83 -23.06 10.24
C GLU A 470 2.23 -21.71 9.77
N ARG A 471 2.99 -20.93 9.01
CA ARG A 471 2.54 -19.64 8.44
C ARG A 471 1.60 -19.81 7.26
N PHE A 472 1.65 -20.96 6.60
CA PHE A 472 0.87 -21.28 5.41
C PHE A 472 0.12 -22.59 5.58
N PRO A 473 -0.78 -22.65 6.58
CA PRO A 473 -1.54 -23.86 6.88
C PRO A 473 -2.35 -24.32 5.67
N VAL A 474 -2.49 -25.63 5.53
CA VAL A 474 -3.32 -26.27 4.52
C VAL A 474 -4.36 -27.15 5.22
N LYS A 475 -5.62 -26.94 4.87
CA LYS A 475 -6.76 -27.72 5.39
C LYS A 475 -7.54 -28.33 4.24
N TRP A 476 -7.90 -29.60 4.35
CA TRP A 476 -8.77 -30.30 3.41
C TRP A 476 -9.96 -30.88 4.12
N CYS A 477 -11.17 -30.44 3.75
CA CYS A 477 -12.44 -30.95 4.26
C CYS A 477 -13.11 -31.79 3.20
N SER A 478 -13.40 -33.05 3.53
CA SER A 478 -14.18 -33.99 2.69
C SER A 478 -15.49 -34.35 3.36
N TRP A 479 -16.55 -34.53 2.58
CA TRP A 479 -17.88 -34.91 3.04
C TRP A 479 -18.61 -35.77 2.01
N ASN A 480 -19.66 -36.46 2.42
CA ASN A 480 -20.40 -37.33 1.50
C ASN A 480 -21.49 -36.58 0.74
N GLY A 481 -21.11 -35.60 -0.10
CA GLY A 481 -22.05 -34.80 -0.85
C GLY A 481 -21.66 -34.58 -2.29
N GLU A 482 -22.54 -33.88 -3.00
CA GLU A 482 -22.43 -33.52 -4.41
C GLU A 482 -21.84 -32.12 -4.61
N HIS A 483 -22.05 -31.54 -5.78
CA HIS A 483 -21.52 -30.26 -6.18
C HIS A 483 -22.26 -29.11 -5.51
N GLN A 484 -21.80 -28.66 -4.33
CA GLN A 484 -22.28 -27.45 -3.66
C GLN A 484 -21.25 -26.90 -2.67
N TRP A 485 -21.35 -25.61 -2.36
CA TRP A 485 -20.49 -25.00 -1.36
C TRP A 485 -21.05 -25.12 0.06
N THR A 486 -22.36 -25.34 0.17
CA THR A 486 -23.10 -25.45 1.42
C THR A 486 -23.07 -26.88 1.98
N ALA A 487 -21.85 -27.42 2.10
CA ALA A 487 -21.68 -28.75 2.68
C ALA A 487 -22.31 -28.84 4.09
N HIS A 488 -23.00 -29.91 4.37
CA HIS A 488 -23.73 -30.15 5.63
C HIS A 488 -23.70 -31.62 5.99
N ASP A 489 -23.92 -31.91 7.25
CA ASP A 489 -24.02 -33.25 7.76
C ASP A 489 -25.48 -33.74 7.65
N GLY A 490 -25.66 -35.03 7.37
CA GLY A 490 -26.99 -35.63 7.25
C GLY A 490 -27.16 -36.52 6.02
N PRO A 491 -28.35 -37.15 5.85
CA PRO A 491 -28.57 -38.10 4.78
C PRO A 491 -28.82 -37.45 3.40
N ASN A 492 -29.30 -36.21 3.36
CA ASN A 492 -29.67 -35.50 2.12
C ASN A 492 -28.54 -34.56 1.72
N THR A 493 -27.54 -35.09 1.04
CA THR A 493 -26.33 -34.36 0.66
C THR A 493 -26.23 -34.10 -0.86
N GLY A 494 -27.37 -34.14 -1.55
CA GLY A 494 -27.48 -33.76 -2.96
C GLY A 494 -27.35 -32.24 -3.17
N THR A 495 -27.05 -31.84 -4.38
CA THR A 495 -26.96 -30.44 -4.76
C THR A 495 -28.24 -29.68 -4.42
N GLY A 496 -28.09 -28.54 -3.75
CA GLY A 496 -29.24 -27.72 -3.31
C GLY A 496 -29.97 -28.22 -2.06
N GLN A 497 -29.47 -29.28 -1.38
CA GLN A 497 -30.08 -29.83 -0.17
C GLN A 497 -29.31 -29.35 1.08
N GLY A 498 -30.04 -29.15 2.17
CA GLY A 498 -29.49 -28.97 3.52
C GLY A 498 -28.65 -27.70 3.76
N TRP A 499 -28.71 -26.72 2.88
CA TRP A 499 -27.92 -25.49 2.94
C TRP A 499 -28.11 -24.72 4.25
N GLN A 500 -29.26 -24.83 4.91
CA GLN A 500 -29.57 -24.17 6.18
C GLN A 500 -28.64 -24.62 7.31
N ASN A 501 -28.11 -25.83 7.22
CA ASN A 501 -27.29 -26.49 8.24
C ASN A 501 -25.83 -26.61 7.79
N THR A 502 -25.39 -25.77 6.85
CA THR A 502 -24.01 -25.82 6.36
C THR A 502 -23.01 -25.42 7.47
N TRP A 503 -21.93 -26.19 7.57
CA TRP A 503 -20.82 -25.94 8.48
C TRP A 503 -19.67 -25.16 7.80
N VAL A 504 -19.72 -24.99 6.48
CA VAL A 504 -18.62 -24.42 5.69
C VAL A 504 -18.28 -22.98 6.08
N PRO A 505 -19.26 -22.07 6.30
CA PRO A 505 -18.95 -20.72 6.70
C PRO A 505 -18.13 -20.62 7.99
N GLU A 506 -18.52 -21.40 9.01
CA GLU A 506 -17.83 -21.42 10.30
C GLU A 506 -16.41 -21.97 10.18
N GLU A 507 -16.21 -23.06 9.42
CA GLU A 507 -14.86 -23.62 9.22
C GLU A 507 -13.96 -22.68 8.40
N ALA A 508 -14.50 -22.03 7.37
CA ALA A 508 -13.75 -21.03 6.61
C ALA A 508 -13.44 -19.77 7.45
N HIS A 509 -14.39 -19.34 8.28
CA HIS A 509 -14.18 -18.21 9.19
C HIS A 509 -13.08 -18.54 10.22
N LYS A 510 -13.12 -19.69 10.87
CA LYS A 510 -12.07 -20.17 11.77
C LYS A 510 -10.71 -20.24 11.05
N PHE A 511 -10.70 -20.65 9.78
CA PHE A 511 -9.47 -20.70 8.98
C PHE A 511 -8.90 -19.31 8.73
N PHE A 512 -9.72 -18.31 8.45
CA PHE A 512 -9.26 -16.91 8.25
C PHE A 512 -8.92 -16.20 9.56
N GLU A 513 -9.55 -16.57 10.68
CA GLU A 513 -9.31 -15.93 11.98
C GLU A 513 -7.99 -16.35 12.65
N GLN A 514 -7.29 -17.33 12.10
CA GLN A 514 -5.97 -17.68 12.61
C GLN A 514 -4.86 -16.69 12.20
N PHE A 515 -5.18 -15.75 11.28
CA PHE A 515 -4.23 -14.76 10.77
C PHE A 515 -4.37 -13.37 11.42
#